data_dbac400ec01a309e2b52b3e4225becf0
#
_entry.id   dbac400ec01a309e2b52b3e4225becf0
#
_cell.length_a   1.000
_cell.length_b   1.000
_cell.length_c   1.000
_cell.angle_alpha   90.00
_cell.angle_beta   90.00
_cell.angle_gamma   90.00
#
_symmetry.space_group_name_H-M   'P 1'
#
loop_
_entity.id
_entity.type
_entity.pdbx_description
1 polymer ?
#
loop_
_entity_poly.entity_id
_entity_poly.type
_entity_poly.pdbx_seq_one_letter_code
_entity_poly.pdbx_strand_id
1 'polypeptide(L)'
;MSGGLAALLDDIAALAKLTAASLDDIGAAAGKAGGKSLGVVVDDAAVTPRYVDGFTASRELPMIKKIAIGSIRNKLVFILPAVLLLSQFVPWIITPILMLGGLYLSYEGAEKVWEVISGHSKQADTVPAATVGPVPEDAMVRGAITTDFILSAEIMIIALNEVADEPFVSRAIILVMVGLAITALVYGVVAIIVKMDDVGLHLAQREHPVPQRFGRVLVAGMPVVLKVLSTVGIAAMLWVGGHILLVGLDTLGWHWLYDQVHTVEEWIAHAMPAAGSSFAWLVNTLAPALAGLPAGAVAVAVRHVLPQQFS
;
A
#
# COMPACT_ATOMS: atom_id res chain seq x y z
N MET A 1 -24.63 2.02 56.64
CA MET A 1 -24.18 2.89 55.53
C MET A 1 -22.96 2.31 54.71
N SER A 2 -22.45 1.12 55.04
CA SER A 2 -21.37 0.48 54.31
C SER A 2 -21.77 -0.27 53.02
N GLY A 3 -23.06 -0.63 52.87
CA GLY A 3 -23.54 -1.37 51.72
C GLY A 3 -23.57 -0.59 50.41
N GLY A 4 -23.79 0.72 50.46
CA GLY A 4 -23.86 1.53 49.24
C GLY A 4 -22.51 1.76 48.58
N LEU A 5 -21.42 1.84 49.37
CA LEU A 5 -20.08 2.01 48.83
C LEU A 5 -19.54 0.71 48.21
N ALA A 6 -19.88 -0.44 48.81
CA ALA A 6 -19.53 -1.75 48.26
C ALA A 6 -20.27 -2.03 46.92
N ALA A 7 -21.56 -1.68 46.85
CA ALA A 7 -22.34 -1.80 45.62
C ALA A 7 -21.79 -0.88 44.52
N LEU A 8 -21.41 0.36 44.84
CA LEU A 8 -20.81 1.29 43.88
C LEU A 8 -19.44 0.75 43.33
N LEU A 9 -18.61 0.17 44.20
CA LEU A 9 -17.34 -0.42 43.79
C LEU A 9 -17.54 -1.65 42.92
N ASP A 10 -18.56 -2.46 43.19
CA ASP A 10 -18.93 -3.62 42.39
C ASP A 10 -19.45 -3.23 41.00
N ASP A 11 -20.27 -2.16 40.92
CA ASP A 11 -20.71 -1.58 39.67
C ASP A 11 -19.56 -1.01 38.83
N ILE A 12 -18.62 -0.30 39.48
CA ILE A 12 -17.40 0.21 38.81
C ILE A 12 -16.54 -0.94 38.31
N ALA A 13 -16.36 -1.99 39.08
CA ALA A 13 -15.60 -3.17 38.69
C ALA A 13 -16.27 -3.91 37.51
N ALA A 14 -17.60 -4.04 37.52
CA ALA A 14 -18.37 -4.61 36.42
C ALA A 14 -18.23 -3.77 35.13
N LEU A 15 -18.36 -2.44 35.22
CA LEU A 15 -18.13 -1.51 34.11
C LEU A 15 -16.69 -1.61 33.56
N ALA A 16 -15.70 -1.64 34.44
CA ALA A 16 -14.29 -1.78 34.02
C ALA A 16 -14.05 -3.09 33.29
N LYS A 17 -14.63 -4.21 33.76
CA LYS A 17 -14.55 -5.52 33.13
C LYS A 17 -15.22 -5.55 31.75
N LEU A 18 -16.42 -4.94 31.62
CA LEU A 18 -17.11 -4.81 30.35
C LEU A 18 -16.32 -3.95 29.35
N THR A 19 -15.74 -2.85 29.83
CA THR A 19 -14.90 -1.97 29.00
C THR A 19 -13.64 -2.71 28.53
N ALA A 20 -12.97 -3.47 29.40
CA ALA A 20 -11.80 -4.26 29.04
C ALA A 20 -12.14 -5.32 27.98
N ALA A 21 -13.26 -6.05 28.16
CA ALA A 21 -13.71 -7.05 27.19
C ALA A 21 -14.00 -6.38 25.81
N SER A 22 -14.68 -5.22 25.81
CA SER A 22 -14.94 -4.48 24.58
C SER A 22 -13.67 -3.98 23.89
N LEU A 23 -12.62 -3.61 24.63
CA LEU A 23 -11.33 -3.23 24.08
C LEU A 23 -10.59 -4.43 23.50
N ASP A 24 -10.68 -5.59 24.11
CA ASP A 24 -10.10 -6.84 23.60
C ASP A 24 -10.78 -7.26 22.30
N ASP A 25 -12.10 -7.17 22.21
CA ASP A 25 -12.87 -7.47 21.00
C ASP A 25 -12.52 -6.50 19.85
N ILE A 26 -12.44 -5.20 20.15
CA ILE A 26 -12.02 -4.17 19.18
C ILE A 26 -10.58 -4.44 18.72
N GLY A 27 -9.67 -4.80 19.62
CA GLY A 27 -8.29 -5.14 19.31
C GLY A 27 -8.18 -6.39 18.41
N ALA A 28 -8.95 -7.42 18.70
CA ALA A 28 -9.01 -8.63 17.89
C ALA A 28 -9.59 -8.36 16.49
N ALA A 29 -10.66 -7.58 16.38
CA ALA A 29 -11.25 -7.16 15.12
C ALA A 29 -10.28 -6.30 14.29
N ALA A 30 -9.55 -5.37 14.93
CA ALA A 30 -8.52 -4.57 14.27
C ALA A 30 -7.36 -5.44 13.77
N GLY A 31 -6.93 -6.44 14.55
CA GLY A 31 -5.92 -7.42 14.15
C GLY A 31 -6.35 -8.24 12.94
N LYS A 32 -7.60 -8.69 12.91
CA LYS A 32 -8.19 -9.45 11.79
C LYS A 32 -8.30 -8.59 10.54
N ALA A 33 -8.84 -7.38 10.66
CA ALA A 33 -8.99 -6.44 9.54
C ALA A 33 -7.62 -6.01 8.97
N GLY A 34 -6.64 -5.70 9.83
CA GLY A 34 -5.27 -5.41 9.42
C GLY A 34 -4.59 -6.61 8.75
N GLY A 35 -4.81 -7.84 9.27
CA GLY A 35 -4.30 -9.07 8.68
C GLY A 35 -4.81 -9.32 7.27
N LYS A 36 -6.07 -9.05 6.99
CA LYS A 36 -6.66 -9.12 5.64
C LYS A 36 -6.04 -8.11 4.68
N SER A 37 -5.65 -6.96 5.18
CA SER A 37 -5.04 -5.89 4.38
C SER A 37 -3.53 -6.10 4.14
N LEU A 38 -2.86 -7.08 4.77
CA LEU A 38 -1.41 -7.27 4.68
C LEU A 38 -0.90 -7.49 3.25
N GLY A 39 -1.70 -8.12 2.38
CA GLY A 39 -1.33 -8.27 0.96
C GLY A 39 -1.05 -6.92 0.29
N VAL A 40 -1.97 -5.98 0.45
CA VAL A 40 -1.84 -4.62 -0.12
C VAL A 40 -0.78 -3.80 0.60
N VAL A 41 -0.53 -4.06 1.90
CA VAL A 41 0.55 -3.42 2.67
C VAL A 41 1.94 -3.75 2.11
N VAL A 42 2.13 -4.98 1.62
CA VAL A 42 3.40 -5.37 0.97
C VAL A 42 3.64 -4.54 -0.28
N ASP A 43 2.59 -4.29 -1.06
CA ASP A 43 2.67 -3.48 -2.28
C ASP A 43 2.99 -2.02 -1.97
N ASP A 44 2.34 -1.43 -0.96
CA ASP A 44 2.61 -0.08 -0.47
C ASP A 44 4.06 0.06 0.03
N ALA A 45 4.56 -0.92 0.80
CA ALA A 45 5.95 -0.95 1.25
C ALA A 45 6.96 -1.13 0.10
N ALA A 46 6.59 -1.77 -1.00
CA ALA A 46 7.45 -1.93 -2.17
C ALA A 46 7.50 -0.67 -3.05
N VAL A 47 6.42 0.08 -3.11
CA VAL A 47 6.32 1.30 -3.94
C VAL A 47 6.99 2.50 -3.26
N THR A 48 6.82 2.67 -1.96
CA THR A 48 7.24 3.88 -1.20
C THR A 48 8.74 4.20 -1.29
N PRO A 49 9.70 3.25 -1.21
CA PRO A 49 11.14 3.56 -1.25
C PRO A 49 11.59 4.26 -2.53
N ARG A 50 10.90 4.07 -3.64
CA ARG A 50 11.21 4.73 -4.92
C ARG A 50 11.18 6.26 -4.84
N TYR A 51 10.37 6.81 -3.94
CA TYR A 51 10.21 8.25 -3.78
C TYR A 51 11.31 8.91 -2.95
N VAL A 52 12.15 8.11 -2.30
CA VAL A 52 13.30 8.62 -1.50
C VAL A 52 14.65 8.22 -2.11
N ASP A 53 14.65 7.38 -3.14
CA ASP A 53 15.86 6.96 -3.84
C ASP A 53 16.55 8.14 -4.53
N GLY A 54 17.88 8.20 -4.43
CA GLY A 54 18.70 9.27 -5.03
C GLY A 54 18.85 10.51 -4.16
N PHE A 55 18.25 10.61 -2.99
CA PHE A 55 18.49 11.68 -2.05
C PHE A 55 19.69 11.39 -1.12
N THR A 56 20.19 12.45 -0.47
CA THR A 56 21.25 12.27 0.53
C THR A 56 20.71 11.63 1.79
N ALA A 57 21.47 10.77 2.44
CA ALA A 57 21.12 10.02 3.65
C ALA A 57 20.53 10.90 4.78
N SER A 58 20.94 12.18 4.84
CA SER A 58 20.42 13.16 5.81
C SER A 58 18.99 13.64 5.48
N ARG A 59 18.53 13.50 4.23
CA ARG A 59 17.21 13.96 3.76
C ARG A 59 16.16 12.86 3.69
N GLU A 60 16.57 11.60 3.56
CA GLU A 60 15.69 10.44 3.40
C GLU A 60 14.70 10.27 4.56
N LEU A 61 15.18 10.23 5.80
CA LEU A 61 14.30 10.10 6.97
C LEU A 61 13.34 11.30 7.15
N PRO A 62 13.76 12.56 6.98
CA PRO A 62 12.84 13.69 6.96
C PRO A 62 11.75 13.57 5.89
N MET A 63 12.08 13.06 4.68
CA MET A 63 11.10 12.82 3.62
C MET A 63 10.12 11.71 3.99
N ILE A 64 10.62 10.56 4.45
CA ILE A 64 9.77 9.45 4.94
C ILE A 64 8.82 9.94 6.02
N LYS A 65 9.30 10.74 6.97
CA LYS A 65 8.45 11.34 8.01
C LYS A 65 7.37 12.24 7.43
N LYS A 66 7.70 13.10 6.44
CA LYS A 66 6.69 13.96 5.77
C LYS A 66 5.63 13.11 5.06
N ILE A 67 6.06 12.06 4.35
CA ILE A 67 5.16 11.14 3.65
C ILE A 67 4.27 10.40 4.68
N ALA A 68 4.83 9.84 5.74
CA ALA A 68 4.09 9.15 6.79
C ALA A 68 3.03 10.05 7.46
N ILE A 69 3.38 11.30 7.77
CA ILE A 69 2.41 12.28 8.32
C ILE A 69 1.32 12.59 7.30
N GLY A 70 1.68 12.75 6.01
CA GLY A 70 0.73 12.93 4.92
C GLY A 70 -0.21 11.73 4.78
N SER A 71 0.32 10.52 4.85
CA SER A 71 -0.43 9.26 4.83
C SER A 71 -1.43 9.17 6.00
N ILE A 72 -0.99 9.42 7.24
CA ILE A 72 -1.88 9.44 8.41
C ILE A 72 -2.99 10.46 8.22
N ARG A 73 -2.65 11.67 7.79
CA ARG A 73 -3.65 12.72 7.52
C ARG A 73 -4.65 12.27 6.45
N ASN A 74 -4.18 11.68 5.36
CA ASN A 74 -5.04 11.17 4.30
C ASN A 74 -5.97 10.08 4.82
N LYS A 75 -5.44 9.09 5.54
CA LYS A 75 -6.21 7.98 6.10
C LYS A 75 -7.27 8.45 7.10
N LEU A 76 -6.89 9.31 8.05
CA LEU A 76 -7.77 9.67 9.17
C LEU A 76 -8.69 10.85 8.86
N VAL A 77 -8.25 11.84 8.07
CA VAL A 77 -9.01 13.05 7.82
C VAL A 77 -9.85 12.99 6.55
N PHE A 78 -9.38 12.28 5.52
CA PHE A 78 -10.07 12.22 4.23
C PHE A 78 -10.69 10.85 3.99
N ILE A 79 -9.89 9.77 4.00
CA ILE A 79 -10.35 8.44 3.61
C ILE A 79 -11.32 7.88 4.64
N LEU A 80 -10.97 7.87 5.92
CA LEU A 80 -11.81 7.31 6.97
C LEU A 80 -13.22 7.93 7.02
N PRO A 81 -13.38 9.27 7.10
CA PRO A 81 -14.71 9.88 7.08
C PRO A 81 -15.45 9.60 5.76
N ALA A 82 -14.76 9.69 4.62
CA ALA A 82 -15.37 9.44 3.32
C ALA A 82 -15.87 8.00 3.22
N VAL A 83 -15.04 7.01 3.56
CA VAL A 83 -15.39 5.59 3.48
C VAL A 83 -16.53 5.24 4.45
N LEU A 84 -16.50 5.76 5.69
CA LEU A 84 -17.59 5.56 6.66
C LEU A 84 -18.91 6.18 6.18
N LEU A 85 -18.88 7.42 5.67
CA LEU A 85 -20.06 8.08 5.16
C LEU A 85 -20.60 7.40 3.89
N LEU A 86 -19.72 7.10 2.93
CA LEU A 86 -20.11 6.43 1.69
C LEU A 86 -20.68 5.03 1.97
N SER A 87 -20.06 4.27 2.85
CA SER A 87 -20.56 2.94 3.21
C SER A 87 -21.93 2.96 3.87
N GLN A 88 -22.25 4.04 4.58
CA GLN A 88 -23.53 4.19 5.26
C GLN A 88 -24.66 4.71 4.35
N PHE A 89 -24.36 5.65 3.44
CA PHE A 89 -25.35 6.38 2.67
C PHE A 89 -25.39 6.00 1.20
N VAL A 90 -24.24 5.69 0.59
CA VAL A 90 -24.12 5.49 -0.86
C VAL A 90 -23.06 4.42 -1.18
N PRO A 91 -23.22 3.16 -0.69
CA PRO A 91 -22.18 2.13 -0.78
C PRO A 91 -21.79 1.79 -2.23
N TRP A 92 -22.70 1.90 -3.20
CA TRP A 92 -22.44 1.58 -4.60
C TRP A 92 -21.41 2.50 -5.28
N ILE A 93 -21.20 3.72 -4.76
CA ILE A 93 -20.25 4.67 -5.37
C ILE A 93 -18.79 4.37 -5.00
N ILE A 94 -18.55 3.56 -3.98
CA ILE A 94 -17.21 3.17 -3.53
C ILE A 94 -16.46 2.45 -4.65
N THR A 95 -17.11 1.49 -5.32
CA THR A 95 -16.51 0.72 -6.42
C THR A 95 -16.05 1.60 -7.60
N PRO A 96 -16.86 2.49 -8.17
CA PRO A 96 -16.41 3.41 -9.22
C PRO A 96 -15.23 4.31 -8.80
N ILE A 97 -15.23 4.80 -7.56
CA ILE A 97 -14.14 5.64 -7.05
C ILE A 97 -12.84 4.82 -6.97
N LEU A 98 -12.91 3.59 -6.45
CA LEU A 98 -11.74 2.69 -6.42
C LEU A 98 -11.25 2.38 -7.83
N MET A 99 -12.14 2.14 -8.79
CA MET A 99 -11.76 1.87 -10.18
C MET A 99 -10.99 3.04 -10.81
N LEU A 100 -11.34 4.28 -10.52
CA LEU A 100 -10.56 5.44 -10.95
C LEU A 100 -9.15 5.42 -10.34
N GLY A 101 -9.03 5.06 -9.07
CA GLY A 101 -7.74 4.84 -8.41
C GLY A 101 -6.94 3.70 -9.06
N GLY A 102 -7.57 2.55 -9.30
CA GLY A 102 -6.96 1.41 -9.97
C GLY A 102 -6.47 1.74 -11.39
N LEU A 103 -7.25 2.53 -12.14
CA LEU A 103 -6.84 3.03 -13.46
C LEU A 103 -5.62 3.93 -13.36
N TYR A 104 -5.56 4.80 -12.36
CA TYR A 104 -4.39 5.67 -12.11
C TYR A 104 -3.14 4.83 -11.79
N LEU A 105 -3.23 3.83 -10.91
CA LEU A 105 -2.11 2.93 -10.59
C LEU A 105 -1.65 2.14 -11.83
N SER A 106 -2.60 1.63 -12.62
CA SER A 106 -2.31 0.94 -13.87
C SER A 106 -1.60 1.85 -14.88
N TYR A 107 -2.04 3.12 -14.97
CA TYR A 107 -1.40 4.13 -15.79
C TYR A 107 0.05 4.39 -15.35
N GLU A 108 0.29 4.65 -14.07
CA GLU A 108 1.63 4.92 -13.53
C GLU A 108 2.55 3.70 -13.71
N GLY A 109 2.06 2.50 -13.45
CA GLY A 109 2.79 1.25 -13.67
C GLY A 109 3.15 1.04 -15.15
N ALA A 110 2.19 1.25 -16.07
CA ALA A 110 2.41 1.10 -17.51
C ALA A 110 3.36 2.18 -18.07
N GLU A 111 3.28 3.42 -17.59
CA GLU A 111 4.24 4.48 -17.94
C GLU A 111 5.68 4.08 -17.58
N LYS A 112 5.88 3.49 -16.40
CA LYS A 112 7.19 3.01 -15.97
C LYS A 112 7.69 1.81 -16.78
N VAL A 113 6.83 0.88 -17.13
CA VAL A 113 7.17 -0.22 -18.05
C VAL A 113 7.57 0.33 -19.42
N TRP A 114 6.83 1.29 -19.94
CA TRP A 114 7.14 1.96 -21.20
C TRP A 114 8.50 2.66 -21.17
N GLU A 115 8.82 3.40 -20.10
CA GLU A 115 10.13 4.04 -19.92
C GLU A 115 11.27 3.01 -19.96
N VAL A 116 11.10 1.86 -19.31
CA VAL A 116 12.10 0.77 -19.32
C VAL A 116 12.27 0.17 -20.71
N ILE A 117 11.18 -0.09 -21.45
CA ILE A 117 11.22 -0.75 -22.76
C ILE A 117 11.71 0.21 -23.86
N SER A 118 11.25 1.46 -23.83
CA SER A 118 11.57 2.45 -24.87
C SER A 118 12.99 3.02 -24.74
N GLY A 119 13.66 2.79 -23.61
CA GLY A 119 14.95 3.38 -23.30
C GLY A 119 14.90 4.92 -23.13
N HIS A 120 13.70 5.48 -23.21
CA HIS A 120 13.44 6.91 -22.97
C HIS A 120 13.08 7.08 -21.48
N SER A 121 14.03 6.77 -20.57
CA SER A 121 13.88 7.31 -19.23
C SER A 121 13.86 8.83 -19.37
N LYS A 122 12.74 9.46 -19.01
CA LYS A 122 12.75 10.92 -18.81
C LYS A 122 13.90 11.16 -17.85
N GLN A 123 14.93 11.81 -18.35
CA GLN A 123 16.23 12.04 -17.70
C GLN A 123 16.17 12.71 -16.32
N ALA A 124 14.96 12.83 -15.74
CA ALA A 124 14.75 13.29 -14.36
C ALA A 124 15.24 12.30 -13.30
N ASP A 125 15.35 10.98 -13.62
CA ASP A 125 15.67 9.95 -12.64
C ASP A 125 17.14 9.48 -12.67
N THR A 126 17.96 9.92 -13.65
CA THR A 126 19.36 9.45 -13.79
C THR A 126 20.40 10.54 -14.05
N VAL A 127 20.00 11.81 -14.02
CA VAL A 127 21.01 12.87 -14.03
C VAL A 127 21.55 12.99 -12.61
N PRO A 128 22.89 12.81 -12.41
CA PRO A 128 23.49 13.10 -11.12
C PRO A 128 23.01 14.47 -10.65
N ALA A 129 22.60 14.58 -9.40
CA ALA A 129 22.06 15.80 -8.78
C ALA A 129 22.93 17.06 -8.95
N ALA A 130 24.07 16.93 -9.60
CA ALA A 130 25.01 18.00 -9.93
C ALA A 130 24.71 18.74 -11.25
N THR A 131 23.83 18.24 -12.14
CA THR A 131 23.64 18.81 -13.50
C THR A 131 22.20 19.19 -13.85
N VAL A 132 21.21 18.73 -13.09
CA VAL A 132 19.82 19.22 -13.16
C VAL A 132 19.50 19.79 -11.80
N GLY A 133 18.94 21.01 -11.75
CA GLY A 133 18.53 21.63 -10.49
C GLY A 133 17.70 20.65 -9.66
N PRO A 134 17.75 20.70 -8.33
CA PRO A 134 17.18 19.67 -7.46
C PRO A 134 15.72 19.44 -7.88
N VAL A 135 15.38 18.20 -8.24
CA VAL A 135 13.98 17.79 -8.34
C VAL A 135 13.35 18.23 -7.02
N PRO A 136 12.33 19.09 -7.03
CA PRO A 136 11.86 19.65 -5.76
C PRO A 136 11.43 18.49 -4.86
N GLU A 137 12.09 18.31 -3.71
CA GLU A 137 11.74 17.30 -2.69
C GLU A 137 10.22 17.26 -2.48
N ASP A 138 9.59 18.44 -2.48
CA ASP A 138 8.15 18.58 -2.30
C ASP A 138 7.33 17.97 -3.46
N ALA A 139 7.86 17.85 -4.67
CA ALA A 139 7.17 17.16 -5.76
C ALA A 139 7.21 15.65 -5.57
N MET A 140 8.35 15.10 -5.15
CA MET A 140 8.49 13.68 -4.83
C MET A 140 7.62 13.29 -3.63
N VAL A 141 7.63 14.08 -2.56
CA VAL A 141 6.77 13.88 -1.39
C VAL A 141 5.29 13.93 -1.77
N ARG A 142 4.86 14.88 -2.61
CA ARG A 142 3.47 14.93 -3.09
C ARG A 142 3.11 13.72 -3.93
N GLY A 143 3.98 13.29 -4.83
CA GLY A 143 3.77 12.07 -5.63
C GLY A 143 3.57 10.83 -4.74
N ALA A 144 4.48 10.64 -3.77
CA ALA A 144 4.37 9.55 -2.80
C ALA A 144 3.04 9.60 -2.01
N ILE A 145 2.64 10.78 -1.52
CA ILE A 145 1.38 10.94 -0.77
C ILE A 145 0.15 10.68 -1.67
N THR A 146 0.22 10.99 -2.97
CA THR A 146 -0.88 10.73 -3.91
C THR A 146 -1.03 9.24 -4.19
N THR A 147 0.07 8.54 -4.45
CA THR A 147 0.05 7.07 -4.64
C THR A 147 -0.40 6.35 -3.37
N ASP A 148 0.15 6.75 -2.20
CA ASP A 148 -0.29 6.23 -0.89
C ASP A 148 -1.79 6.47 -0.65
N PHE A 149 -2.35 7.59 -1.10
CA PHE A 149 -3.77 7.88 -0.92
C PHE A 149 -4.66 6.80 -1.57
N ILE A 150 -4.31 6.33 -2.76
CA ILE A 150 -5.08 5.31 -3.48
C ILE A 150 -4.94 3.94 -2.82
N LEU A 151 -3.70 3.51 -2.53
CA LEU A 151 -3.42 2.26 -1.83
C LEU A 151 -4.06 2.25 -0.44
N SER A 152 -4.01 3.39 0.26
CA SER A 152 -4.65 3.56 1.56
C SER A 152 -6.17 3.48 1.50
N ALA A 153 -6.80 4.00 0.45
CA ALA A 153 -8.25 3.89 0.28
C ALA A 153 -8.66 2.41 0.10
N GLU A 154 -7.91 1.64 -0.69
CA GLU A 154 -8.13 0.20 -0.85
C GLU A 154 -7.98 -0.55 0.48
N ILE A 155 -6.89 -0.33 1.21
CA ILE A 155 -6.64 -0.92 2.53
C ILE A 155 -7.79 -0.61 3.50
N MET A 156 -8.22 0.64 3.56
CA MET A 156 -9.30 1.07 4.46
C MET A 156 -10.65 0.46 4.09
N ILE A 157 -10.92 0.22 2.81
CA ILE A 157 -12.15 -0.43 2.34
C ILE A 157 -12.11 -1.93 2.62
N ILE A 158 -10.98 -2.61 2.40
CA ILE A 158 -10.82 -4.01 2.79
C ILE A 158 -11.02 -4.17 4.30
N ALA A 159 -10.41 -3.30 5.10
CA ALA A 159 -10.59 -3.31 6.54
C ALA A 159 -12.04 -3.01 6.97
N LEU A 160 -12.72 -2.07 6.29
CA LEU A 160 -14.13 -1.77 6.52
C LEU A 160 -15.04 -2.98 6.26
N ASN A 161 -14.81 -3.69 5.14
CA ASN A 161 -15.60 -4.85 4.77
C ASN A 161 -15.48 -5.97 5.82
N GLU A 162 -14.32 -6.13 6.45
CA GLU A 162 -14.10 -7.13 7.49
C GLU A 162 -14.84 -6.81 8.81
N VAL A 163 -15.16 -5.53 9.03
CA VAL A 163 -15.86 -5.06 10.24
C VAL A 163 -17.22 -4.44 9.91
N ALA A 164 -17.81 -4.83 8.78
CA ALA A 164 -19.08 -4.26 8.32
C ALA A 164 -20.25 -4.49 9.30
N ASP A 165 -20.24 -5.60 10.03
CA ASP A 165 -21.26 -5.98 11.01
C ASP A 165 -21.09 -5.27 12.36
N GLU A 166 -19.96 -4.60 12.60
CA GLU A 166 -19.69 -3.88 13.84
C GLU A 166 -20.51 -2.58 13.94
N PRO A 167 -20.87 -2.13 15.16
CA PRO A 167 -21.48 -0.82 15.36
C PRO A 167 -20.62 0.31 14.78
N PHE A 168 -21.24 1.38 14.31
CA PHE A 168 -20.59 2.51 13.63
C PHE A 168 -19.37 3.06 14.39
N VAL A 169 -19.50 3.24 15.73
CA VAL A 169 -18.40 3.75 16.57
C VAL A 169 -17.26 2.75 16.65
N SER A 170 -17.56 1.45 16.83
CA SER A 170 -16.56 0.38 16.85
C SER A 170 -15.82 0.31 15.51
N ARG A 171 -16.54 0.35 14.38
CA ARG A 171 -15.95 0.44 13.04
C ARG A 171 -14.97 1.60 12.90
N ALA A 172 -15.38 2.79 13.33
CA ALA A 172 -14.52 3.97 13.26
C ALA A 172 -13.24 3.80 14.08
N ILE A 173 -13.33 3.29 15.30
CA ILE A 173 -12.16 3.03 16.17
C ILE A 173 -11.25 1.97 15.56
N ILE A 174 -11.80 0.85 15.08
CA ILE A 174 -11.03 -0.22 14.45
C ILE A 174 -10.28 0.31 13.22
N LEU A 175 -10.94 1.08 12.36
CA LEU A 175 -10.31 1.64 11.17
C LEU A 175 -9.22 2.66 11.51
N VAL A 176 -9.36 3.46 12.57
CA VAL A 176 -8.29 4.33 13.08
C VAL A 176 -7.09 3.49 13.50
N MET A 177 -7.31 2.43 14.29
CA MET A 177 -6.24 1.53 14.74
C MET A 177 -5.52 0.86 13.57
N VAL A 178 -6.27 0.32 12.61
CA VAL A 178 -5.73 -0.29 11.39
C VAL A 178 -4.91 0.72 10.59
N GLY A 179 -5.46 1.91 10.34
CA GLY A 179 -4.77 2.96 9.59
C GLY A 179 -3.45 3.39 10.22
N LEU A 180 -3.42 3.55 11.55
CA LEU A 180 -2.20 3.88 12.30
C LEU A 180 -1.19 2.74 12.30
N ALA A 181 -1.65 1.51 12.56
CA ALA A 181 -0.78 0.33 12.61
C ALA A 181 -0.12 0.06 11.26
N ILE A 182 -0.89 0.11 10.17
CA ILE A 182 -0.38 -0.11 8.82
C ILE A 182 0.58 1.01 8.41
N THR A 183 0.26 2.27 8.72
CA THR A 183 1.19 3.38 8.44
C THR A 183 2.52 3.21 9.18
N ALA A 184 2.46 2.85 10.46
CA ALA A 184 3.66 2.57 11.24
C ALA A 184 4.47 1.39 10.67
N LEU A 185 3.79 0.33 10.23
CA LEU A 185 4.42 -0.84 9.62
C LEU A 185 5.11 -0.48 8.29
N VAL A 186 4.39 0.12 7.35
CA VAL A 186 4.92 0.48 6.02
C VAL A 186 6.11 1.42 6.15
N TYR A 187 5.92 2.57 6.79
CA TYR A 187 6.98 3.57 6.89
C TYR A 187 8.10 3.18 7.86
N GLY A 188 7.81 2.31 8.83
CA GLY A 188 8.83 1.67 9.65
C GLY A 188 9.76 0.77 8.84
N VAL A 189 9.19 -0.11 8.01
CA VAL A 189 9.95 -0.99 7.10
C VAL A 189 10.75 -0.16 6.10
N VAL A 190 10.13 0.85 5.47
CA VAL A 190 10.82 1.75 4.53
C VAL A 190 12.00 2.48 5.21
N ALA A 191 11.80 3.00 6.42
CA ALA A 191 12.86 3.67 7.16
C ALA A 191 14.04 2.73 7.51
N ILE A 192 13.75 1.45 7.82
CA ILE A 192 14.78 0.44 8.06
C ILE A 192 15.56 0.16 6.77
N ILE A 193 14.86 -0.04 5.64
CA ILE A 193 15.49 -0.31 4.35
C ILE A 193 16.42 0.84 3.95
N VAL A 194 15.92 2.07 4.01
CA VAL A 194 16.66 3.27 3.64
C VAL A 194 17.87 3.49 4.57
N LYS A 195 17.77 3.14 5.86
CA LYS A 195 18.89 3.25 6.81
C LYS A 195 19.90 2.09 6.75
N MET A 196 19.60 1.06 6.00
CA MET A 196 20.47 -0.11 5.89
C MET A 196 21.84 0.24 5.31
N ASP A 197 21.91 1.20 4.42
CA ASP A 197 23.15 1.68 3.80
C ASP A 197 24.01 2.47 4.79
N ASP A 198 23.45 3.42 5.55
CA ASP A 198 24.16 4.17 6.59
C ASP A 198 24.75 3.25 7.67
N VAL A 199 23.96 2.27 8.12
CA VAL A 199 24.39 1.25 9.07
C VAL A 199 25.51 0.40 8.45
N GLY A 200 25.39 0.05 7.19
CA GLY A 200 26.38 -0.70 6.42
C GLY A 200 27.72 0.05 6.36
N LEU A 201 27.69 1.34 6.01
CA LEU A 201 28.87 2.20 5.98
C LEU A 201 29.54 2.31 7.35
N HIS A 202 28.76 2.54 8.40
CA HIS A 202 29.28 2.64 9.76
C HIS A 202 29.93 1.32 10.22
N LEU A 203 29.34 0.16 9.89
CA LEU A 203 29.87 -1.15 10.21
C LEU A 203 31.14 -1.48 9.39
N ALA A 204 31.17 -1.05 8.11
CA ALA A 204 32.32 -1.26 7.23
C ALA A 204 33.58 -0.52 7.69
N GLN A 205 33.44 0.57 8.45
CA GLN A 205 34.54 1.36 9.01
C GLN A 205 35.08 0.79 10.36
N ARG A 206 34.42 -0.23 10.93
CA ARG A 206 34.87 -0.84 12.18
C ARG A 206 36.14 -1.66 11.98
N GLU A 207 37.04 -1.67 12.97
CA GLU A 207 38.29 -2.42 12.91
C GLU A 207 38.12 -3.94 13.05
N HIS A 208 37.00 -4.39 13.60
CA HIS A 208 36.70 -5.82 13.78
C HIS A 208 36.26 -6.47 12.45
N PRO A 209 36.83 -7.64 12.07
CA PRO A 209 36.59 -8.23 10.75
C PRO A 209 35.14 -8.68 10.50
N VAL A 210 34.40 -9.08 11.54
CA VAL A 210 33.00 -9.55 11.40
C VAL A 210 32.04 -8.40 11.08
N PRO A 211 31.97 -7.31 11.88
CA PRO A 211 31.16 -6.12 11.54
C PRO A 211 31.56 -5.52 10.18
N GLN A 212 32.86 -5.45 9.90
CA GLN A 212 33.37 -4.90 8.65
C GLN A 212 32.88 -5.69 7.41
N ARG A 213 32.90 -7.04 7.48
CA ARG A 213 32.39 -7.88 6.38
C ARG A 213 30.87 -7.69 6.20
N PHE A 214 30.13 -7.67 7.31
CA PHE A 214 28.69 -7.47 7.29
C PHE A 214 28.33 -6.08 6.72
N GLY A 215 29.02 -5.03 7.15
CA GLY A 215 28.86 -3.68 6.62
C GLY A 215 29.09 -3.60 5.11
N ARG A 216 30.16 -4.24 4.61
CA ARG A 216 30.43 -4.30 3.15
C ARG A 216 29.35 -5.05 2.36
N VAL A 217 28.77 -6.11 2.92
CA VAL A 217 27.67 -6.84 2.28
C VAL A 217 26.42 -5.98 2.24
N LEU A 218 26.10 -5.24 3.29
CA LEU A 218 24.95 -4.31 3.31
C LEU A 218 25.09 -3.21 2.26
N VAL A 219 26.25 -2.54 2.20
CA VAL A 219 26.50 -1.46 1.22
C VAL A 219 26.49 -2.00 -0.20
N ALA A 220 27.13 -3.15 -0.47
CA ALA A 220 27.14 -3.75 -1.79
C ALA A 220 25.75 -4.31 -2.20
N GLY A 221 24.96 -4.73 -1.25
CA GLY A 221 23.60 -5.25 -1.49
C GLY A 221 22.55 -4.16 -1.73
N MET A 222 22.77 -2.93 -1.25
CA MET A 222 21.78 -1.85 -1.32
C MET A 222 21.28 -1.55 -2.75
N PRO A 223 22.15 -1.40 -3.77
CA PRO A 223 21.68 -1.17 -5.14
C PRO A 223 20.82 -2.31 -5.68
N VAL A 224 21.11 -3.56 -5.26
CA VAL A 224 20.31 -4.73 -5.66
C VAL A 224 18.95 -4.67 -4.97
N VAL A 225 18.90 -4.37 -3.68
CA VAL A 225 17.65 -4.21 -2.92
C VAL A 225 16.78 -3.14 -3.54
N LEU A 226 17.32 -1.96 -3.83
CA LEU A 226 16.58 -0.85 -4.45
C LEU A 226 16.06 -1.23 -5.84
N LYS A 227 16.89 -1.90 -6.68
CA LYS A 227 16.47 -2.36 -8.00
C LYS A 227 15.35 -3.40 -7.91
N VAL A 228 15.46 -4.36 -7.00
CA VAL A 228 14.42 -5.38 -6.78
C VAL A 228 13.13 -4.68 -6.29
N LEU A 229 13.25 -3.79 -5.34
CA LEU A 229 12.09 -3.04 -4.78
C LEU A 229 11.40 -2.20 -5.86
N SER A 230 12.17 -1.50 -6.69
CA SER A 230 11.61 -0.73 -7.82
C SER A 230 10.88 -1.63 -8.82
N THR A 231 11.44 -2.80 -9.15
CA THR A 231 10.79 -3.75 -10.08
C THR A 231 9.52 -4.34 -9.47
N VAL A 232 9.58 -4.75 -8.20
CA VAL A 232 8.42 -5.26 -7.47
C VAL A 232 7.35 -4.19 -7.34
N GLY A 233 7.72 -2.94 -7.04
CA GLY A 233 6.78 -1.81 -6.95
C GLY A 233 6.04 -1.53 -8.26
N ILE A 234 6.73 -1.61 -9.42
CA ILE A 234 6.06 -1.47 -10.73
C ILE A 234 5.08 -2.63 -10.98
N ALA A 235 5.49 -3.85 -10.67
CA ALA A 235 4.63 -5.02 -10.80
C ALA A 235 3.41 -4.94 -9.85
N ALA A 236 3.62 -4.47 -8.63
CA ALA A 236 2.57 -4.27 -7.63
C ALA A 236 1.54 -3.23 -8.10
N MET A 237 1.97 -2.08 -8.63
CA MET A 237 1.06 -1.07 -9.17
C MET A 237 0.15 -1.62 -10.27
N LEU A 238 0.71 -2.42 -11.20
CA LEU A 238 -0.06 -3.05 -12.27
C LEU A 238 -1.01 -4.13 -11.73
N TRP A 239 -0.53 -4.91 -10.76
CA TRP A 239 -1.33 -5.95 -10.13
C TRP A 239 -2.50 -5.36 -9.34
N VAL A 240 -2.23 -4.43 -8.42
CA VAL A 240 -3.28 -3.79 -7.60
C VAL A 240 -4.24 -3.00 -8.46
N GLY A 241 -3.72 -2.18 -9.39
CA GLY A 241 -4.56 -1.42 -10.31
C GLY A 241 -5.47 -2.32 -11.16
N GLY A 242 -4.92 -3.41 -11.71
CA GLY A 242 -5.68 -4.39 -12.47
C GLY A 242 -6.68 -5.17 -11.62
N HIS A 243 -6.31 -5.53 -10.38
CA HIS A 243 -7.22 -6.22 -9.45
C HIS A 243 -8.44 -5.35 -9.10
N ILE A 244 -8.21 -4.08 -8.78
CA ILE A 244 -9.30 -3.12 -8.51
C ILE A 244 -10.23 -3.01 -9.72
N LEU A 245 -9.68 -2.95 -10.93
CA LEU A 245 -10.47 -2.86 -12.16
C LEU A 245 -11.28 -4.13 -12.41
N LEU A 246 -10.68 -5.32 -12.26
CA LEU A 246 -11.34 -6.60 -12.45
C LEU A 246 -12.51 -6.80 -11.48
N VAL A 247 -12.25 -6.63 -10.18
CA VAL A 247 -13.25 -6.76 -9.11
C VAL A 247 -14.32 -5.67 -9.25
N GLY A 248 -13.91 -4.46 -9.64
CA GLY A 248 -14.82 -3.36 -9.86
C GLY A 248 -15.80 -3.63 -11.01
N LEU A 249 -15.32 -4.15 -12.14
CA LEU A 249 -16.17 -4.55 -13.29
C LEU A 249 -17.14 -5.65 -12.91
N ASP A 250 -16.68 -6.67 -12.19
CA ASP A 250 -17.50 -7.75 -11.66
C ASP A 250 -18.63 -7.21 -10.76
N THR A 251 -18.28 -6.36 -9.80
CA THR A 251 -19.24 -5.72 -8.89
C THR A 251 -20.28 -4.87 -9.62
N LEU A 252 -19.92 -4.25 -10.75
CA LEU A 252 -20.82 -3.46 -11.59
C LEU A 252 -21.66 -4.31 -12.58
N GLY A 253 -21.52 -5.65 -12.52
CA GLY A 253 -22.31 -6.59 -13.30
C GLY A 253 -21.66 -7.07 -14.61
N TRP A 254 -20.39 -6.74 -14.85
CA TRP A 254 -19.64 -7.25 -16.00
C TRP A 254 -18.72 -8.40 -15.61
N HIS A 255 -19.31 -9.56 -15.36
CA HIS A 255 -18.68 -10.75 -14.79
C HIS A 255 -17.73 -11.47 -15.75
N TRP A 256 -17.90 -11.31 -17.08
CA TRP A 256 -17.19 -12.10 -18.09
C TRP A 256 -15.68 -12.18 -17.90
N LEU A 257 -15.03 -11.06 -17.61
CA LEU A 257 -13.58 -11.00 -17.48
C LEU A 257 -13.10 -11.69 -16.20
N TYR A 258 -13.82 -11.47 -15.10
CA TYR A 258 -13.55 -12.10 -13.82
C TYR A 258 -13.75 -13.62 -13.88
N ASP A 259 -14.83 -14.07 -14.52
CA ASP A 259 -15.16 -15.50 -14.70
C ASP A 259 -14.08 -16.23 -15.52
N GLN A 260 -13.49 -15.57 -16.54
CA GLN A 260 -12.39 -16.16 -17.31
C GLN A 260 -11.16 -16.40 -16.43
N VAL A 261 -10.80 -15.46 -15.59
CA VAL A 261 -9.67 -15.60 -14.66
C VAL A 261 -9.94 -16.74 -13.68
N HIS A 262 -11.12 -16.78 -13.12
CA HIS A 262 -11.52 -17.81 -12.14
C HIS A 262 -11.59 -19.22 -12.77
N THR A 263 -12.07 -19.32 -14.00
CA THR A 263 -12.10 -20.59 -14.76
C THR A 263 -10.69 -21.13 -14.99
N VAL A 264 -9.73 -20.27 -15.34
CA VAL A 264 -8.32 -20.69 -15.51
C VAL A 264 -7.72 -21.11 -14.18
N GLU A 265 -7.99 -20.39 -13.09
CA GLU A 265 -7.54 -20.71 -11.73
C GLU A 265 -8.05 -22.09 -11.30
N GLU A 266 -9.35 -22.36 -11.44
CA GLU A 266 -9.96 -23.64 -11.10
C GLU A 266 -9.42 -24.78 -11.96
N TRP A 267 -9.26 -24.55 -13.28
CA TRP A 267 -8.70 -25.55 -14.18
C TRP A 267 -7.29 -25.96 -13.76
N ILE A 268 -6.43 -25.00 -13.40
CA ILE A 268 -5.07 -25.27 -12.91
C ILE A 268 -5.07 -25.99 -11.58
N ALA A 269 -5.93 -25.58 -10.65
CA ALA A 269 -6.06 -26.22 -9.33
C ALA A 269 -6.46 -27.69 -9.47
N HIS A 270 -7.34 -28.02 -10.42
CA HIS A 270 -7.75 -29.41 -10.69
C HIS A 270 -6.71 -30.20 -11.48
N ALA A 271 -6.01 -29.58 -12.43
CA ALA A 271 -5.01 -30.25 -13.27
C ALA A 271 -3.74 -30.64 -12.50
N MET A 272 -3.40 -29.95 -11.41
CA MET A 272 -2.19 -30.15 -10.63
C MET A 272 -2.46 -30.26 -9.12
N PRO A 273 -3.03 -31.36 -8.61
CA PRO A 273 -3.47 -31.45 -7.20
C PRO A 273 -2.35 -31.22 -6.18
N ALA A 274 -1.09 -31.57 -6.50
CA ALA A 274 0.05 -31.43 -5.59
C ALA A 274 0.68 -30.03 -5.56
N ALA A 275 0.53 -29.25 -6.64
CA ALA A 275 1.11 -27.90 -6.79
C ALA A 275 0.07 -26.87 -7.26
N GLY A 276 -1.18 -27.31 -7.47
CA GLY A 276 -2.25 -26.51 -8.06
C GLY A 276 -2.58 -25.26 -7.27
N SER A 277 -2.51 -25.33 -5.93
CA SER A 277 -2.74 -24.16 -5.07
C SER A 277 -1.71 -23.05 -5.27
N SER A 278 -0.42 -23.41 -5.49
CA SER A 278 0.64 -22.45 -5.75
C SER A 278 0.52 -21.85 -7.16
N PHE A 279 0.17 -22.66 -8.17
CA PHE A 279 -0.07 -22.19 -9.52
C PHE A 279 -1.37 -21.40 -9.64
N ALA A 280 -2.44 -21.79 -8.96
CA ALA A 280 -3.68 -21.02 -8.87
C ALA A 280 -3.42 -19.64 -8.24
N TRP A 281 -2.66 -19.58 -7.16
CA TRP A 281 -2.23 -18.31 -6.58
C TRP A 281 -1.42 -17.46 -7.58
N LEU A 282 -0.53 -18.09 -8.35
CA LEU A 282 0.25 -17.38 -9.37
C LEU A 282 -0.64 -16.78 -10.47
N VAL A 283 -1.66 -17.52 -10.92
CA VAL A 283 -2.65 -17.02 -11.90
C VAL A 283 -3.46 -15.88 -11.32
N ASN A 284 -3.94 -16.02 -10.10
CA ASN A 284 -4.69 -14.97 -9.41
C ASN A 284 -3.86 -13.70 -9.16
N THR A 285 -2.54 -13.83 -9.10
CA THR A 285 -1.62 -12.70 -8.99
C THR A 285 -1.27 -12.09 -10.35
N LEU A 286 -1.03 -12.92 -11.37
CA LEU A 286 -0.57 -12.45 -12.68
C LEU A 286 -1.71 -11.95 -13.57
N ALA A 287 -2.89 -12.56 -13.52
CA ALA A 287 -4.00 -12.16 -14.38
C ALA A 287 -4.46 -10.71 -14.15
N PRO A 288 -4.59 -10.21 -12.91
CA PRO A 288 -4.83 -8.79 -12.67
C PRO A 288 -3.72 -7.88 -13.21
N ALA A 289 -2.45 -8.25 -13.05
CA ALA A 289 -1.34 -7.46 -13.59
C ALA A 289 -1.38 -7.39 -15.12
N LEU A 290 -1.73 -8.52 -15.78
CA LEU A 290 -1.94 -8.58 -17.23
C LEU A 290 -3.17 -7.79 -17.70
N ALA A 291 -4.19 -7.65 -16.88
CA ALA A 291 -5.34 -6.79 -17.15
C ALA A 291 -5.03 -5.30 -16.90
N GLY A 292 -4.26 -5.00 -15.87
CA GLY A 292 -3.81 -3.64 -15.53
C GLY A 292 -2.92 -3.03 -16.61
N LEU A 293 -2.04 -3.83 -17.22
CA LEU A 293 -1.10 -3.36 -18.24
C LEU A 293 -1.80 -2.77 -19.48
N PRO A 294 -2.75 -3.43 -20.17
CA PRO A 294 -3.47 -2.83 -21.29
C PRO A 294 -4.35 -1.65 -20.87
N ALA A 295 -5.00 -1.71 -19.69
CA ALA A 295 -5.77 -0.58 -19.19
C ALA A 295 -4.87 0.65 -18.97
N GLY A 296 -3.71 0.46 -18.36
CA GLY A 296 -2.69 1.50 -18.19
C GLY A 296 -2.12 1.97 -19.52
N ALA A 297 -1.82 1.06 -20.45
CA ALA A 297 -1.29 1.41 -21.79
C ALA A 297 -2.30 2.27 -22.58
N VAL A 298 -3.60 1.95 -22.51
CA VAL A 298 -4.64 2.79 -23.11
C VAL A 298 -4.67 4.17 -22.47
N ALA A 299 -4.57 4.27 -21.15
CA ALA A 299 -4.54 5.56 -20.44
C ALA A 299 -3.28 6.38 -20.82
N VAL A 300 -2.12 5.74 -20.96
CA VAL A 300 -0.88 6.37 -21.47
C VAL A 300 -1.07 6.86 -22.90
N ALA A 301 -1.63 6.04 -23.79
CA ALA A 301 -1.89 6.42 -25.18
C ALA A 301 -2.85 7.61 -25.28
N VAL A 302 -3.95 7.58 -24.52
CA VAL A 302 -4.91 8.68 -24.46
C VAL A 302 -4.23 9.99 -24.04
N ARG A 303 -3.36 9.95 -23.01
CA ARG A 303 -2.62 11.12 -22.55
C ARG A 303 -1.65 11.67 -23.60
N HIS A 304 -1.02 10.78 -24.40
CA HIS A 304 -0.10 11.21 -25.47
C HIS A 304 -0.83 11.78 -26.69
N VAL A 305 -2.07 11.36 -26.94
CA VAL A 305 -2.90 11.82 -28.07
C VAL A 305 -3.65 13.11 -27.74
N LEU A 306 -4.04 13.31 -26.48
CA LEU A 306 -4.69 14.55 -26.05
C LEU A 306 -3.63 15.65 -25.98
N PRO A 307 -3.77 16.74 -26.79
CA PRO A 307 -2.81 17.83 -26.73
C PRO A 307 -2.79 18.45 -25.33
N GLN A 308 -1.59 18.88 -24.88
CA GLN A 308 -1.33 19.53 -23.59
C GLN A 308 -2.04 20.92 -23.51
N GLN A 309 -3.36 20.94 -23.52
CA GLN A 309 -4.15 22.18 -23.44
C GLN A 309 -4.59 22.54 -22.01
N PHE A 310 -4.20 21.76 -21.02
CA PHE A 310 -4.53 22.01 -19.61
C PHE A 310 -3.30 21.82 -18.70
N SER A 311 -2.22 22.54 -18.99
CA SER A 311 -1.10 22.72 -18.03
C SER A 311 -1.09 24.14 -17.53
#